data_cff2c4f1d12172849324d2b286f26465
#
_entry.id   cff2c4f1d12172849324d2b286f26465
#
_cell.length_a   1.000
_cell.length_b   1.000
_cell.length_c   1.000
_cell.angle_alpha   90.00
_cell.angle_beta   90.00
_cell.angle_gamma   90.00
#
_symmetry.space_group_name_H-M   'P 1'
#
loop_
_entity.id
_entity.type
_entity.pdbx_description
1 polymer ?
#
loop_
_entity_poly.entity_id
_entity_poly.type
_entity_poly.pdbx_seq_one_letter_code
_entity_poly.pdbx_strand_id
1 'polypeptide(L)'
;MLTETPRRFEGKVVFITGAARGQGRAEAVRFAAEGADIIALDICADLPTTTYPGSSPADLAETVRLVEKHGRRIVTSITDVRDYDGVRAAVERGVAELGRLDVVVANAGMTTAARAWEIPLESWDATIGICLTGAYYTARAAIPILIEQGTGGAIVFTSSVAGLVGLPLIADYVAAKHGVTGLAKTLANELGQYRIRVNSVHPFGVNTGLKPGLRELIDRDPGLGSLYTGTLPDPVSEPEDIAAAVVWLASDEARHVTGIQLPVDLGRTNR
;
A
#
# COMPACT_ATOMS: atom_id res chain seq x y z
N MET A 1 18.77 -4.91 26.42
CA MET A 1 18.93 -3.53 25.96
C MET A 1 17.84 -3.31 24.91
N LEU A 2 16.92 -2.39 25.15
CA LEU A 2 16.00 -1.94 24.11
C LEU A 2 16.86 -1.16 23.11
N THR A 3 17.09 -1.73 21.92
CA THR A 3 17.76 -1.00 20.84
C THR A 3 16.84 0.17 20.46
N GLU A 4 17.36 1.40 20.54
CA GLU A 4 16.62 2.58 20.07
C GLU A 4 16.21 2.35 18.61
N THR A 5 14.95 2.69 18.30
CA THR A 5 14.46 2.62 16.92
C THR A 5 15.30 3.58 16.07
N PRO A 6 15.89 3.12 14.94
CA PRO A 6 16.69 3.99 14.07
C PRO A 6 15.85 5.17 13.58
N ARG A 7 16.40 6.37 13.61
CA ARG A 7 15.74 7.59 13.09
C ARG A 7 16.08 7.82 11.60
N ARG A 8 15.83 6.83 10.76
CA ARG A 8 16.18 6.85 9.32
C ARG A 8 15.43 7.92 8.51
N PHE A 9 14.30 8.40 9.02
CA PHE A 9 13.41 9.34 8.34
C PHE A 9 13.28 10.68 9.06
N GLU A 10 14.23 11.04 9.92
CA GLU A 10 14.22 12.33 10.59
C GLU A 10 14.19 13.48 9.57
N GLY A 11 13.19 14.38 9.71
CA GLY A 11 12.97 15.50 8.79
C GLY A 11 12.47 15.14 7.40
N LYS A 12 12.02 13.90 7.19
CA LYS A 12 11.39 13.42 5.96
C LYS A 12 9.87 13.47 6.07
N VAL A 13 9.20 13.50 4.91
CA VAL A 13 7.73 13.48 4.80
C VAL A 13 7.31 12.30 3.92
N VAL A 14 6.35 11.52 4.41
CA VAL A 14 5.84 10.33 3.74
C VAL A 14 4.36 10.49 3.41
N PHE A 15 3.98 10.31 2.15
CA PHE A 15 2.58 10.26 1.69
C PHE A 15 2.11 8.82 1.60
N ILE A 16 1.01 8.47 2.30
CA ILE A 16 0.46 7.12 2.38
C ILE A 16 -1.02 7.13 2.04
N THR A 17 -1.46 6.27 1.12
CA THR A 17 -2.87 6.04 0.81
C THR A 17 -3.40 4.77 1.47
N GLY A 18 -4.69 4.76 1.88
CA GLY A 18 -5.25 3.67 2.68
C GLY A 18 -4.71 3.65 4.11
N ALA A 19 -4.48 4.83 4.69
CA ALA A 19 -3.74 5.01 5.94
C ALA A 19 -4.58 4.87 7.21
N ALA A 20 -5.91 4.70 7.11
CA ALA A 20 -6.79 4.67 8.28
C ALA A 20 -6.64 3.39 9.11
N ARG A 21 -6.27 2.25 8.51
CA ARG A 21 -6.16 0.96 9.20
C ARG A 21 -5.18 0.00 8.52
N GLY A 22 -4.98 -1.19 9.12
CA GLY A 22 -4.19 -2.27 8.53
C GLY A 22 -2.77 -1.87 8.17
N GLN A 23 -2.32 -2.26 6.98
CA GLN A 23 -0.94 -2.01 6.52
C GLN A 23 -0.62 -0.51 6.48
N GLY A 24 -1.48 0.33 5.89
CA GLY A 24 -1.22 1.77 5.79
C GLY A 24 -1.11 2.46 7.15
N ARG A 25 -1.88 2.04 8.17
CA ARG A 25 -1.69 2.52 9.55
C ARG A 25 -0.36 2.05 10.12
N ALA A 26 -0.01 0.77 9.96
CA ALA A 26 1.25 0.23 10.46
C ALA A 26 2.46 0.92 9.81
N GLU A 27 2.37 1.20 8.51
CA GLU A 27 3.37 1.98 7.77
C GLU A 27 3.50 3.40 8.32
N ALA A 28 2.37 4.13 8.50
CA ALA A 28 2.37 5.48 9.05
C ALA A 28 3.01 5.55 10.44
N VAL A 29 2.64 4.61 11.32
CA VAL A 29 3.19 4.51 12.67
C VAL A 29 4.68 4.16 12.65
N ARG A 30 5.09 3.23 11.79
CA ARG A 30 6.49 2.83 11.68
C ARG A 30 7.37 3.95 11.13
N PHE A 31 6.94 4.66 10.08
CA PHE A 31 7.65 5.84 9.57
C PHE A 31 7.75 6.94 10.62
N ALA A 32 6.67 7.20 11.36
CA ALA A 32 6.67 8.18 12.45
C ALA A 32 7.62 7.81 13.59
N ALA A 33 7.67 6.54 13.99
CA ALA A 33 8.61 6.03 14.98
C ALA A 33 10.08 6.24 14.56
N GLU A 34 10.33 6.28 13.25
CA GLU A 34 11.65 6.52 12.66
C GLU A 34 11.90 7.99 12.26
N GLY A 35 11.01 8.90 12.64
CA GLY A 35 11.22 10.34 12.55
C GLY A 35 10.52 11.07 11.39
N ALA A 36 9.69 10.39 10.59
CA ALA A 36 8.96 11.03 9.50
C ALA A 36 7.71 11.78 9.97
N ASP A 37 7.37 12.86 9.28
CA ASP A 37 6.03 13.45 9.28
C ASP A 37 5.20 12.76 8.18
N ILE A 38 3.87 12.71 8.34
CA ILE A 38 2.98 11.89 7.52
C ILE A 38 1.93 12.73 6.79
N ILE A 39 1.71 12.44 5.51
CA ILE A 39 0.51 12.84 4.75
C ILE A 39 -0.32 11.57 4.60
N ALA A 40 -1.48 11.50 5.22
CA ALA A 40 -2.33 10.32 5.25
C ALA A 40 -3.62 10.57 4.47
N LEU A 41 -3.93 9.68 3.53
CA LEU A 41 -5.16 9.71 2.76
C LEU A 41 -5.92 8.40 2.94
N ASP A 42 -7.22 8.49 3.15
CA ASP A 42 -8.11 7.32 3.19
C ASP A 42 -9.52 7.74 2.75
N ILE A 43 -10.31 6.79 2.25
CA ILE A 43 -11.70 7.05 1.85
C ILE A 43 -12.63 7.21 3.07
N CYS A 44 -12.32 6.53 4.17
CA CYS A 44 -13.11 6.49 5.41
C CYS A 44 -14.60 6.22 5.17
N ALA A 45 -14.91 5.27 4.29
CA ALA A 45 -16.29 4.92 3.93
C ALA A 45 -16.38 3.44 3.53
N ASP A 46 -17.60 2.88 3.60
CA ASP A 46 -17.93 1.59 3.02
C ASP A 46 -17.91 1.66 1.49
N LEU A 47 -17.51 0.56 0.86
CA LEU A 47 -17.61 0.37 -0.58
C LEU A 47 -18.81 -0.53 -0.89
N PRO A 48 -19.72 -0.12 -1.79
CA PRO A 48 -20.92 -0.91 -2.10
C PRO A 48 -20.63 -2.33 -2.61
N THR A 49 -19.44 -2.53 -3.16
CA THR A 49 -19.01 -3.79 -3.76
C THR A 49 -18.35 -4.76 -2.78
N THR A 50 -18.07 -4.34 -1.53
CA THR A 50 -17.44 -5.21 -0.51
C THR A 50 -18.47 -5.78 0.45
N THR A 51 -18.22 -6.99 0.94
CA THR A 51 -19.02 -7.68 1.97
C THR A 51 -18.50 -7.44 3.39
N TYR A 52 -17.44 -6.65 3.54
CA TYR A 52 -16.83 -6.28 4.81
C TYR A 52 -16.83 -4.75 4.96
N PRO A 53 -16.89 -4.24 6.20
CA PRO A 53 -16.93 -2.80 6.43
C PRO A 53 -15.66 -2.10 5.95
N GLY A 54 -15.82 -0.90 5.40
CA GLY A 54 -14.73 0.01 5.07
C GLY A 54 -14.01 0.53 6.31
N SER A 55 -13.07 1.43 6.10
CA SER A 55 -12.49 2.26 7.16
C SER A 55 -13.46 3.37 7.55
N SER A 56 -13.25 3.94 8.72
CA SER A 56 -14.06 5.04 9.25
C SER A 56 -13.22 6.27 9.58
N PRO A 57 -13.83 7.45 9.76
CA PRO A 57 -13.13 8.62 10.29
C PRO A 57 -12.48 8.36 11.66
N ALA A 58 -13.08 7.51 12.48
CA ALA A 58 -12.50 7.10 13.78
C ALA A 58 -11.23 6.26 13.61
N ASP A 59 -11.18 5.41 12.58
CA ASP A 59 -9.97 4.66 12.26
C ASP A 59 -8.82 5.59 11.84
N LEU A 60 -9.11 6.62 11.05
CA LEU A 60 -8.11 7.61 10.64
C LEU A 60 -7.66 8.45 11.84
N ALA A 61 -8.57 8.85 12.73
CA ALA A 61 -8.24 9.56 13.95
C ALA A 61 -7.33 8.73 14.88
N GLU A 62 -7.52 7.42 14.94
CA GLU A 62 -6.61 6.53 15.68
C GLU A 62 -5.21 6.50 15.05
N THR A 63 -5.10 6.51 13.71
CA THR A 63 -3.80 6.64 13.04
C THR A 63 -3.11 7.97 13.40
N VAL A 64 -3.86 9.08 13.42
CA VAL A 64 -3.35 10.39 13.87
C VAL A 64 -2.77 10.28 15.28
N ARG A 65 -3.57 9.78 16.22
CA ARG A 65 -3.16 9.61 17.62
C ARG A 65 -1.89 8.78 17.78
N LEU A 66 -1.75 7.72 16.99
CA LEU A 66 -0.57 6.84 17.02
C LEU A 66 0.68 7.52 16.45
N VAL A 67 0.56 8.28 15.36
CA VAL A 67 1.67 9.05 14.77
C VAL A 67 2.13 10.15 15.75
N GLU A 68 1.19 10.90 16.33
CA GLU A 68 1.48 11.98 17.27
C GLU A 68 2.18 11.49 18.55
N LYS A 69 1.95 10.25 18.99
CA LYS A 69 2.69 9.64 20.11
C LYS A 69 4.21 9.61 19.89
N HIS A 70 4.65 9.59 18.62
CA HIS A 70 6.06 9.64 18.25
C HIS A 70 6.57 11.10 18.12
N GLY A 71 5.75 12.10 18.47
CA GLY A 71 6.09 13.51 18.35
C GLY A 71 6.16 13.99 16.90
N ARG A 72 5.46 13.28 15.97
CA ARG A 72 5.48 13.63 14.54
C ARG A 72 4.16 14.25 14.11
N ARG A 73 4.24 15.09 13.06
CA ARG A 73 3.06 15.76 12.50
C ARG A 73 2.38 14.82 11.49
N ILE A 74 1.07 14.94 11.38
CA ILE A 74 0.27 14.23 10.38
C ILE A 74 -0.78 15.16 9.78
N VAL A 75 -0.83 15.21 8.44
CA VAL A 75 -1.88 15.91 7.68
C VAL A 75 -2.78 14.85 7.05
N THR A 76 -4.08 14.91 7.33
CA THR A 76 -5.03 13.89 6.86
C THR A 76 -5.93 14.39 5.76
N SER A 77 -6.35 13.51 4.85
CA SER A 77 -7.40 13.75 3.85
C SER A 77 -8.36 12.58 3.77
N ILE A 78 -9.65 12.86 3.85
CA ILE A 78 -10.70 11.88 3.52
C ILE A 78 -10.99 12.03 2.04
N THR A 79 -10.50 11.09 1.23
CA THR A 79 -10.54 11.17 -0.24
C THR A 79 -10.48 9.77 -0.83
N ASP A 80 -11.28 9.53 -1.87
CA ASP A 80 -11.21 8.31 -2.66
C ASP A 80 -10.01 8.39 -3.62
N VAL A 81 -9.18 7.33 -3.67
CA VAL A 81 -8.02 7.28 -4.58
C VAL A 81 -8.40 7.28 -6.06
N ARG A 82 -9.67 7.06 -6.39
CA ARG A 82 -10.22 7.16 -7.76
C ARG A 82 -10.46 8.61 -8.19
N ASP A 83 -10.48 9.55 -7.25
CA ASP A 83 -10.56 10.99 -7.51
C ASP A 83 -9.15 11.59 -7.63
N TYR A 84 -8.67 11.72 -8.87
CA TYR A 84 -7.32 12.25 -9.12
C TYR A 84 -7.12 13.66 -8.58
N ASP A 85 -8.09 14.55 -8.75
CA ASP A 85 -7.96 15.94 -8.28
C ASP A 85 -7.97 16.02 -6.75
N GLY A 86 -8.77 15.19 -6.08
CA GLY A 86 -8.76 15.05 -4.63
C GLY A 86 -7.43 14.49 -4.11
N VAL A 87 -6.86 13.47 -4.76
CA VAL A 87 -5.54 12.92 -4.39
C VAL A 87 -4.45 13.98 -4.58
N ARG A 88 -4.47 14.73 -5.69
CA ARG A 88 -3.52 15.79 -5.97
C ARG A 88 -3.62 16.91 -4.92
N ALA A 89 -4.82 17.39 -4.64
CA ALA A 89 -5.05 18.41 -3.62
C ALA A 89 -4.58 17.96 -2.22
N ALA A 90 -4.75 16.68 -1.89
CA ALA A 90 -4.31 16.13 -0.61
C ALA A 90 -2.78 16.16 -0.46
N VAL A 91 -2.02 15.72 -1.47
CA VAL A 91 -0.56 15.73 -1.40
C VAL A 91 0.00 17.15 -1.46
N GLU A 92 -0.56 18.03 -2.32
CA GLU A 92 -0.15 19.45 -2.41
C GLU A 92 -0.35 20.16 -1.06
N ARG A 93 -1.52 19.99 -0.41
CA ARG A 93 -1.78 20.54 0.92
C ARG A 93 -0.79 20.00 1.97
N GLY A 94 -0.58 18.68 1.99
CA GLY A 94 0.37 18.07 2.92
C GLY A 94 1.78 18.62 2.76
N VAL A 95 2.24 18.79 1.52
CA VAL A 95 3.57 19.38 1.21
C VAL A 95 3.62 20.85 1.62
N ALA A 96 2.56 21.63 1.39
CA ALA A 96 2.49 23.02 1.83
C ALA A 96 2.59 23.16 3.36
N GLU A 97 1.99 22.22 4.12
CA GLU A 97 2.01 22.24 5.59
C GLU A 97 3.30 21.65 6.19
N LEU A 98 3.87 20.60 5.57
CA LEU A 98 5.01 19.86 6.11
C LEU A 98 6.35 20.27 5.46
N GLY A 99 6.31 20.97 4.32
CA GLY A 99 7.45 21.61 3.69
C GLY A 99 8.19 20.80 2.63
N ARG A 100 7.89 19.49 2.46
CA ARG A 100 8.55 18.61 1.50
C ARG A 100 7.78 17.31 1.25
N LEU A 101 8.29 16.48 0.33
CA LEU A 101 7.87 15.10 0.11
C LEU A 101 9.11 14.25 -0.17
N ASP A 102 9.25 13.10 0.48
CA ASP A 102 10.40 12.21 0.29
C ASP A 102 10.01 10.79 -0.11
N VAL A 103 8.89 10.31 0.41
CA VAL A 103 8.42 8.94 0.18
C VAL A 103 6.95 8.94 -0.16
N VAL A 104 6.58 8.06 -1.09
CA VAL A 104 5.18 7.78 -1.45
C VAL A 104 4.90 6.30 -1.26
N VAL A 105 3.85 5.97 -0.53
CA VAL A 105 3.38 4.60 -0.37
C VAL A 105 1.97 4.50 -0.95
N ALA A 106 1.88 3.92 -2.14
CA ALA A 106 0.61 3.65 -2.82
C ALA A 106 0.06 2.32 -2.32
N ASN A 107 -0.61 2.36 -1.15
CA ASN A 107 -1.06 1.19 -0.42
C ASN A 107 -2.56 0.94 -0.52
N ALA A 108 -3.41 1.94 -0.76
CA ALA A 108 -4.87 1.77 -0.83
C ALA A 108 -5.29 0.60 -1.72
N GLY A 109 -6.20 -0.23 -1.23
CA GLY A 109 -6.65 -1.39 -1.96
C GLY A 109 -7.89 -2.04 -1.35
N MET A 110 -8.55 -2.85 -2.16
CA MET A 110 -9.68 -3.70 -1.79
C MET A 110 -9.60 -5.03 -2.53
N THR A 111 -10.36 -6.01 -2.11
CA THR A 111 -10.58 -7.24 -2.87
C THR A 111 -11.94 -7.84 -2.51
N THR A 112 -12.56 -8.48 -3.47
CA THR A 112 -13.74 -9.33 -3.32
C THR A 112 -13.40 -10.72 -3.81
N ALA A 113 -14.23 -11.73 -3.53
CA ALA A 113 -14.00 -13.08 -4.01
C ALA A 113 -15.22 -13.62 -4.74
N ALA A 114 -15.00 -14.08 -5.96
CA ALA A 114 -15.98 -14.78 -6.79
C ALA A 114 -15.24 -15.61 -7.85
N ARG A 115 -15.93 -16.57 -8.49
CA ARG A 115 -15.39 -17.20 -9.70
C ARG A 115 -15.22 -16.15 -10.79
N ALA A 116 -14.18 -16.25 -11.61
CA ALA A 116 -13.83 -15.22 -12.59
C ALA A 116 -14.99 -14.82 -13.51
N TRP A 117 -15.86 -15.76 -13.87
CA TRP A 117 -17.03 -15.54 -14.74
C TRP A 117 -18.29 -15.08 -13.96
N GLU A 118 -18.22 -14.99 -12.65
CA GLU A 118 -19.29 -14.56 -11.74
C GLU A 118 -19.00 -13.22 -11.08
N ILE A 119 -17.81 -12.64 -11.31
CA ILE A 119 -17.46 -11.31 -10.77
C ILE A 119 -18.44 -10.28 -11.32
N PRO A 120 -19.19 -9.56 -10.46
CA PRO A 120 -20.02 -8.45 -10.92
C PRO A 120 -19.17 -7.38 -11.61
N LEU A 121 -19.67 -6.79 -12.70
CA LEU A 121 -18.93 -5.78 -13.46
C LEU A 121 -18.56 -4.57 -12.60
N GLU A 122 -19.45 -4.14 -11.72
CA GLU A 122 -19.18 -3.07 -10.76
C GLU A 122 -18.06 -3.43 -9.76
N SER A 123 -17.93 -4.69 -9.37
CA SER A 123 -16.82 -5.15 -8.51
C SER A 123 -15.50 -5.15 -9.27
N TRP A 124 -15.51 -5.59 -10.53
CA TRP A 124 -14.37 -5.50 -11.43
C TRP A 124 -13.89 -4.06 -11.55
N ASP A 125 -14.80 -3.14 -11.91
CA ASP A 125 -14.48 -1.73 -12.11
C ASP A 125 -13.98 -1.07 -10.82
N ALA A 126 -14.57 -1.39 -9.67
CA ALA A 126 -14.13 -0.90 -8.37
C ALA A 126 -12.72 -1.40 -8.02
N THR A 127 -12.45 -2.69 -8.23
CA THR A 127 -11.14 -3.28 -7.94
C THR A 127 -10.05 -2.68 -8.81
N ILE A 128 -10.27 -2.60 -10.14
CA ILE A 128 -9.31 -1.95 -11.06
C ILE A 128 -9.16 -0.47 -10.72
N GLY A 129 -10.28 0.22 -10.48
CA GLY A 129 -10.30 1.65 -10.15
C GLY A 129 -9.49 1.97 -8.90
N ILE A 130 -9.65 1.20 -7.84
CA ILE A 130 -8.96 1.44 -6.56
C ILE A 130 -7.52 0.91 -6.60
N CYS A 131 -7.35 -0.38 -6.95
CA CYS A 131 -6.06 -1.05 -6.78
C CYS A 131 -5.03 -0.69 -7.85
N LEU A 132 -5.46 -0.37 -9.09
CA LEU A 132 -4.56 -0.02 -10.19
C LEU A 132 -4.59 1.47 -10.52
N THR A 133 -5.77 1.99 -10.88
CA THR A 133 -5.90 3.40 -11.26
C THR A 133 -5.58 4.32 -10.10
N GLY A 134 -6.06 4.01 -8.89
CA GLY A 134 -5.76 4.78 -7.67
C GLY A 134 -4.28 4.75 -7.30
N ALA A 135 -3.60 3.61 -7.47
CA ALA A 135 -2.15 3.52 -7.28
C ALA A 135 -1.40 4.40 -8.30
N TYR A 136 -1.83 4.39 -9.58
CA TYR A 136 -1.29 5.28 -10.60
C TYR A 136 -1.55 6.75 -10.26
N TYR A 137 -2.76 7.12 -9.83
CA TYR A 137 -3.09 8.49 -9.45
C TYR A 137 -2.27 8.97 -8.25
N THR A 138 -2.05 8.10 -7.27
CA THR A 138 -1.17 8.39 -6.12
C THR A 138 0.24 8.74 -6.57
N ALA A 139 0.85 7.93 -7.44
CA ALA A 139 2.17 8.20 -7.99
C ALA A 139 2.19 9.44 -8.88
N ARG A 140 1.22 9.55 -9.80
CA ARG A 140 1.11 10.68 -10.74
C ARG A 140 1.01 12.03 -10.04
N ALA A 141 0.27 12.12 -8.93
CA ALA A 141 0.13 13.36 -8.17
C ALA A 141 1.44 13.77 -7.45
N ALA A 142 2.22 12.79 -7.02
CA ALA A 142 3.42 13.01 -6.23
C ALA A 142 4.71 13.19 -7.05
N ILE A 143 4.83 12.54 -8.22
CA ILE A 143 6.04 12.53 -9.06
C ILE A 143 6.50 13.94 -9.43
N PRO A 144 5.66 14.88 -9.91
CA PRO A 144 6.11 16.23 -10.23
C PRO A 144 6.74 16.94 -9.04
N ILE A 145 6.18 16.78 -7.85
CA ILE A 145 6.69 17.37 -6.60
C ILE A 145 8.09 16.83 -6.28
N LEU A 146 8.27 15.51 -6.35
CA LEU A 146 9.56 14.86 -6.11
C LEU A 146 10.62 15.31 -7.13
N ILE A 147 10.24 15.45 -8.41
CA ILE A 147 11.14 15.92 -9.48
C ILE A 147 11.52 17.38 -9.24
N GLU A 148 10.57 18.27 -8.97
CA GLU A 148 10.80 19.69 -8.76
C GLU A 148 11.67 19.93 -7.51
N GLN A 149 11.44 19.16 -6.45
CA GLN A 149 12.26 19.23 -5.23
C GLN A 149 13.74 18.85 -5.49
N GLY A 150 14.04 17.95 -6.43
CA GLY A 150 15.39 17.63 -6.90
C GLY A 150 16.26 16.87 -5.88
N THR A 151 15.71 16.40 -4.77
CA THR A 151 16.46 15.69 -3.71
C THR A 151 16.42 14.16 -3.86
N GLY A 152 15.79 13.65 -4.93
CA GLY A 152 15.47 12.24 -5.08
C GLY A 152 14.27 11.84 -4.23
N GLY A 153 14.08 10.54 -4.01
CA GLY A 153 12.96 10.03 -3.19
C GLY A 153 12.74 8.53 -3.38
N ALA A 154 11.66 8.03 -2.80
CA ALA A 154 11.24 6.64 -2.99
C ALA A 154 9.71 6.53 -3.17
N ILE A 155 9.30 5.66 -4.10
CA ILE A 155 7.90 5.26 -4.27
C ILE A 155 7.82 3.76 -4.02
N VAL A 156 6.94 3.34 -3.11
CA VAL A 156 6.67 1.94 -2.83
C VAL A 156 5.21 1.65 -3.12
N PHE A 157 4.98 0.68 -4.00
CA PHE A 157 3.65 0.18 -4.31
C PHE A 157 3.34 -1.06 -3.47
N THR A 158 2.21 -1.07 -2.80
CA THR A 158 1.68 -2.30 -2.20
C THR A 158 0.95 -3.10 -3.28
N SER A 159 1.70 -4.00 -3.93
CA SER A 159 1.12 -5.00 -4.83
C SER A 159 0.56 -6.17 -4.00
N SER A 160 0.85 -7.40 -4.36
CA SER A 160 0.45 -8.65 -3.70
C SER A 160 1.21 -9.80 -4.35
N VAL A 161 1.24 -10.98 -3.73
CA VAL A 161 1.56 -12.23 -4.44
C VAL A 161 0.66 -12.41 -5.67
N ALA A 162 -0.58 -11.91 -5.62
CA ALA A 162 -1.50 -11.85 -6.75
C ALA A 162 -1.01 -10.96 -7.92
N GLY A 163 0.06 -10.20 -7.74
CA GLY A 163 0.76 -9.46 -8.80
C GLY A 163 1.96 -10.21 -9.38
N LEU A 164 2.22 -11.45 -8.90
CA LEU A 164 3.32 -12.32 -9.36
C LEU A 164 2.79 -13.65 -9.89
N VAL A 165 1.72 -14.16 -9.29
CA VAL A 165 1.11 -15.45 -9.65
C VAL A 165 -0.40 -15.32 -9.79
N GLY A 166 -1.01 -16.22 -10.56
CA GLY A 166 -2.47 -16.34 -10.63
C GLY A 166 -3.03 -16.98 -9.36
N LEU A 167 -3.97 -16.30 -8.71
CA LEU A 167 -4.73 -16.85 -7.60
C LEU A 167 -6.20 -16.98 -8.03
N PRO A 168 -6.85 -18.15 -7.82
CA PRO A 168 -8.24 -18.33 -8.16
C PRO A 168 -9.15 -17.43 -7.31
N LEU A 169 -10.39 -17.24 -7.76
CA LEU A 169 -11.47 -16.54 -7.05
C LEU A 169 -11.28 -15.02 -6.84
N ILE A 170 -10.19 -14.42 -7.33
CA ILE A 170 -9.88 -12.99 -7.20
C ILE A 170 -9.27 -12.45 -8.52
N ALA A 171 -9.87 -12.80 -9.67
CA ALA A 171 -9.29 -12.50 -10.97
C ALA A 171 -9.13 -11.00 -11.27
N ASP A 172 -10.07 -10.16 -10.84
CA ASP A 172 -10.01 -8.70 -10.90
C ASP A 172 -8.82 -8.13 -10.09
N TYR A 173 -8.63 -8.65 -8.89
CA TYR A 173 -7.51 -8.27 -8.03
C TYR A 173 -6.16 -8.73 -8.60
N VAL A 174 -6.09 -9.95 -9.13
CA VAL A 174 -4.89 -10.47 -9.83
C VAL A 174 -4.54 -9.57 -11.01
N ALA A 175 -5.52 -9.20 -11.85
CA ALA A 175 -5.31 -8.29 -12.97
C ALA A 175 -4.78 -6.93 -12.51
N ALA A 176 -5.41 -6.33 -11.49
CA ALA A 176 -5.00 -5.04 -10.93
C ALA A 176 -3.56 -5.10 -10.38
N LYS A 177 -3.23 -6.12 -9.59
CA LYS A 177 -1.92 -6.21 -8.94
C LYS A 177 -0.78 -6.58 -9.90
N HIS A 178 -1.04 -7.33 -10.99
CA HIS A 178 -0.09 -7.46 -12.09
C HIS A 178 0.14 -6.11 -12.79
N GLY A 179 -0.92 -5.32 -13.01
CA GLY A 179 -0.81 -3.97 -13.54
C GLY A 179 0.06 -3.05 -12.66
N VAL A 180 -0.13 -3.08 -11.34
CA VAL A 180 0.71 -2.33 -10.38
C VAL A 180 2.17 -2.76 -10.45
N THR A 181 2.43 -4.07 -10.58
CA THR A 181 3.78 -4.62 -10.72
C THR A 181 4.46 -4.09 -12.00
N GLY A 182 3.72 -4.07 -13.12
CA GLY A 182 4.21 -3.49 -14.38
C GLY A 182 4.47 -1.98 -14.27
N LEU A 183 3.54 -1.25 -13.64
CA LEU A 183 3.66 0.19 -13.40
C LEU A 183 4.92 0.53 -12.57
N ALA A 184 5.16 -0.21 -11.49
CA ALA A 184 6.34 -0.01 -10.65
C ALA A 184 7.66 -0.16 -11.44
N LYS A 185 7.77 -1.17 -12.30
CA LYS A 185 8.93 -1.38 -13.18
C LYS A 185 9.12 -0.25 -14.17
N THR A 186 8.04 0.21 -14.79
CA THR A 186 8.10 1.32 -15.77
C THR A 186 8.58 2.60 -15.10
N LEU A 187 7.96 2.96 -13.97
CA LEU A 187 8.33 4.17 -13.23
C LEU A 187 9.76 4.10 -12.66
N ALA A 188 10.26 2.92 -12.29
CA ALA A 188 11.66 2.75 -11.88
C ALA A 188 12.63 3.15 -12.99
N ASN A 189 12.33 2.78 -14.25
CA ASN A 189 13.14 3.15 -15.40
C ASN A 189 13.05 4.65 -15.73
N GLU A 190 11.86 5.23 -15.68
CA GLU A 190 11.64 6.64 -16.03
C GLU A 190 12.23 7.59 -14.97
N LEU A 191 12.12 7.24 -13.69
CA LEU A 191 12.42 8.13 -12.58
C LEU A 191 13.86 7.99 -12.04
N GLY A 192 14.60 6.97 -12.45
CA GLY A 192 15.98 6.76 -12.02
C GLY A 192 16.91 7.95 -12.29
N GLN A 193 16.71 8.67 -13.40
CA GLN A 193 17.45 9.89 -13.73
C GLN A 193 17.26 11.02 -12.71
N TYR A 194 16.14 11.02 -11.98
CA TYR A 194 15.83 11.99 -10.91
C TYR A 194 16.23 11.46 -9.52
N ARG A 195 16.93 10.31 -9.42
CA ARG A 195 17.26 9.63 -8.17
C ARG A 195 16.01 9.25 -7.34
N ILE A 196 14.89 9.01 -8.01
CA ILE A 196 13.67 8.51 -7.39
C ILE A 196 13.64 7.00 -7.63
N ARG A 197 13.66 6.22 -6.53
CA ARG A 197 13.58 4.77 -6.57
C ARG A 197 12.13 4.33 -6.55
N VAL A 198 11.79 3.30 -7.31
CA VAL A 198 10.44 2.75 -7.34
C VAL A 198 10.48 1.24 -7.18
N ASN A 199 9.77 0.72 -6.18
CA ASN A 199 9.72 -0.71 -5.89
C ASN A 199 8.30 -1.14 -5.56
N SER A 200 8.04 -2.43 -5.52
CA SER A 200 6.78 -2.99 -5.03
C SER A 200 7.01 -4.06 -3.97
N VAL A 201 6.15 -4.07 -2.95
CA VAL A 201 6.03 -5.17 -1.98
C VAL A 201 4.89 -6.09 -2.39
N HIS A 202 5.04 -7.38 -2.12
CA HIS A 202 4.09 -8.41 -2.51
C HIS A 202 3.67 -9.25 -1.29
N PRO A 203 2.75 -8.72 -0.47
CA PRO A 203 2.24 -9.43 0.69
C PRO A 203 1.39 -10.64 0.31
N PHE A 204 1.35 -11.61 1.23
CA PHE A 204 0.39 -12.71 1.22
C PHE A 204 -0.26 -12.86 2.59
N GLY A 205 -1.62 -12.93 2.63
CA GLY A 205 -2.36 -13.26 3.83
C GLY A 205 -2.02 -12.34 5.02
N VAL A 206 -2.34 -11.05 4.94
CA VAL A 206 -2.07 -10.11 6.03
C VAL A 206 -3.29 -9.96 6.93
N ASN A 207 -3.08 -9.97 8.24
CA ASN A 207 -4.12 -9.80 9.26
C ASN A 207 -4.67 -8.36 9.25
N THR A 208 -5.60 -8.09 8.35
CA THR A 208 -6.23 -6.77 8.16
C THR A 208 -7.75 -6.89 8.18
N GLY A 209 -8.44 -5.75 8.04
CA GLY A 209 -9.90 -5.72 7.86
C GLY A 209 -10.40 -6.25 6.50
N LEU A 210 -9.52 -6.60 5.57
CA LEU A 210 -9.88 -7.19 4.27
C LEU A 210 -10.32 -8.64 4.45
N LYS A 211 -11.63 -8.90 4.30
CA LYS A 211 -12.23 -10.24 4.46
C LYS A 211 -13.11 -10.56 3.24
N PRO A 212 -12.54 -10.92 2.10
CA PRO A 212 -13.26 -11.03 0.83
C PRO A 212 -14.24 -12.22 0.72
N GLY A 213 -14.52 -12.95 1.79
CA GLY A 213 -15.35 -14.17 1.72
C GLY A 213 -14.66 -15.37 1.08
N LEU A 214 -13.36 -15.27 0.85
CA LEU A 214 -12.55 -16.28 0.16
C LEU A 214 -12.61 -17.66 0.84
N ARG A 215 -12.66 -17.70 2.17
CA ARG A 215 -12.68 -18.93 2.95
C ARG A 215 -13.90 -19.79 2.62
N GLU A 216 -15.07 -19.18 2.53
CA GLU A 216 -16.31 -19.87 2.22
C GLU A 216 -16.29 -20.50 0.81
N LEU A 217 -15.66 -19.82 -0.15
CA LEU A 217 -15.51 -20.35 -1.51
C LEU A 217 -14.50 -21.50 -1.58
N ILE A 218 -13.40 -21.41 -0.85
CA ILE A 218 -12.41 -22.50 -0.75
C ILE A 218 -13.01 -23.73 -0.04
N ASP A 219 -13.82 -23.54 0.98
CA ASP A 219 -14.48 -24.66 1.69
C ASP A 219 -15.48 -25.40 0.76
N ARG A 220 -16.03 -24.73 -0.25
CA ARG A 220 -16.87 -25.35 -1.30
C ARG A 220 -16.06 -26.04 -2.40
N ASP A 221 -14.81 -25.64 -2.59
CA ASP A 221 -13.90 -26.20 -3.59
C ASP A 221 -12.48 -26.34 -3.00
N PRO A 222 -12.28 -27.37 -2.15
CA PRO A 222 -11.01 -27.53 -1.42
C PRO A 222 -9.78 -27.68 -2.29
N GLY A 223 -9.94 -28.11 -3.56
CA GLY A 223 -8.85 -28.21 -4.53
C GLY A 223 -8.16 -26.87 -4.80
N LEU A 224 -8.87 -25.75 -4.63
CA LEU A 224 -8.30 -24.41 -4.78
C LEU A 224 -7.53 -23.94 -3.54
N GLY A 225 -7.81 -24.51 -2.38
CA GLY A 225 -7.23 -24.10 -1.10
C GLY A 225 -5.71 -24.29 -1.02
N SER A 226 -5.18 -25.31 -1.70
CA SER A 226 -3.73 -25.57 -1.74
C SER A 226 -2.93 -24.42 -2.37
N LEU A 227 -3.58 -23.62 -3.22
CA LEU A 227 -2.97 -22.44 -3.84
C LEU A 227 -2.87 -21.22 -2.88
N TYR A 228 -3.41 -21.32 -1.67
CA TYR A 228 -3.43 -20.28 -0.65
C TYR A 228 -2.58 -20.64 0.59
N THR A 229 -1.52 -21.43 0.42
CA THR A 229 -0.64 -21.82 1.53
C THR A 229 0.78 -21.28 1.35
N GLY A 230 1.37 -20.81 2.42
CA GLY A 230 2.79 -20.42 2.49
C GLY A 230 3.71 -21.63 2.75
N THR A 231 5.02 -21.38 2.80
CA THR A 231 6.05 -22.36 3.20
C THR A 231 6.30 -22.29 4.71
N LEU A 232 6.24 -21.08 5.29
CA LEU A 232 6.31 -20.90 6.73
C LEU A 232 5.01 -21.38 7.40
N PRO A 233 5.08 -21.84 8.66
CA PRO A 233 3.93 -22.40 9.38
C PRO A 233 2.90 -21.34 9.80
N ASP A 234 3.27 -20.05 9.76
CA ASP A 234 2.39 -18.96 10.14
C ASP A 234 1.23 -18.85 9.15
N PRO A 235 -0.01 -18.70 9.63
CA PRO A 235 -1.18 -18.65 8.76
C PRO A 235 -1.29 -17.33 7.98
N VAL A 236 -0.82 -16.23 8.55
CA VAL A 236 -0.86 -14.86 8.00
C VAL A 236 0.32 -14.05 8.54
N SER A 237 0.68 -12.99 7.82
CA SER A 237 1.59 -11.94 8.31
C SER A 237 0.81 -10.88 9.09
N GLU A 238 1.48 -10.15 9.97
CA GLU A 238 0.91 -8.96 10.59
C GLU A 238 1.22 -7.72 9.74
N PRO A 239 0.41 -6.64 9.83
CA PRO A 239 0.65 -5.40 9.11
C PRO A 239 2.06 -4.82 9.33
N GLU A 240 2.61 -5.01 10.52
CA GLU A 240 3.95 -4.56 10.94
C GLU A 240 5.07 -5.25 10.16
N ASP A 241 4.87 -6.50 9.73
CA ASP A 241 5.83 -7.24 8.91
C ASP A 241 5.97 -6.60 7.53
N ILE A 242 4.83 -6.19 6.96
CA ILE A 242 4.80 -5.49 5.67
C ILE A 242 5.38 -4.08 5.81
N ALA A 243 5.02 -3.36 6.88
CA ALA A 243 5.55 -2.03 7.17
C ALA A 243 7.08 -2.05 7.30
N ALA A 244 7.66 -3.09 7.91
CA ALA A 244 9.12 -3.24 8.01
C ALA A 244 9.79 -3.31 6.63
N ALA A 245 9.23 -4.05 5.68
CA ALA A 245 9.73 -4.16 4.32
C ALA A 245 9.57 -2.84 3.53
N VAL A 246 8.40 -2.18 3.65
CA VAL A 246 8.13 -0.88 3.01
C VAL A 246 9.11 0.18 3.51
N VAL A 247 9.30 0.29 4.81
CA VAL A 247 10.21 1.26 5.43
C VAL A 247 11.67 0.99 5.01
N TRP A 248 12.09 -0.28 4.94
CA TRP A 248 13.43 -0.61 4.42
C TRP A 248 13.58 -0.19 2.95
N LEU A 249 12.64 -0.53 2.07
CA LEU A 249 12.67 -0.14 0.66
C LEU A 249 12.70 1.39 0.47
N ALA A 250 12.03 2.13 1.35
CA ALA A 250 12.01 3.59 1.31
C ALA A 250 13.30 4.23 1.85
N SER A 251 14.05 3.54 2.71
CA SER A 251 15.23 4.08 3.40
C SER A 251 16.49 4.14 2.52
N ASP A 252 17.50 4.88 2.99
CA ASP A 252 18.81 4.96 2.35
C ASP A 252 19.59 3.64 2.41
N GLU A 253 19.19 2.68 3.26
CA GLU A 253 19.76 1.33 3.27
C GLU A 253 19.48 0.61 1.94
N ALA A 254 18.35 0.95 1.29
CA ALA A 254 17.97 0.44 -0.02
C ALA A 254 18.33 1.40 -1.19
N ARG A 255 19.32 2.30 -1.02
CA ARG A 255 19.65 3.36 -2.00
C ARG A 255 20.02 2.86 -3.41
N HIS A 256 20.41 1.61 -3.54
CA HIS A 256 20.72 0.96 -4.81
C HIS A 256 19.66 -0.07 -5.26
N VAL A 257 18.48 -0.06 -4.61
CA VAL A 257 17.38 -0.98 -4.91
C VAL A 257 16.25 -0.21 -5.59
N THR A 258 16.03 -0.49 -6.87
CA THR A 258 14.92 0.05 -7.66
C THR A 258 14.44 -0.98 -8.67
N GLY A 259 13.14 -0.97 -8.99
CA GLY A 259 12.52 -1.88 -9.96
C GLY A 259 12.29 -3.31 -9.44
N ILE A 260 12.53 -3.58 -8.15
CA ILE A 260 12.33 -4.93 -7.61
C ILE A 260 10.88 -5.18 -7.19
N GLN A 261 10.53 -6.44 -7.17
CA GLN A 261 9.33 -7.00 -6.59
C GLN A 261 9.75 -7.78 -5.34
N LEU A 262 9.45 -7.25 -4.15
CA LEU A 262 9.85 -7.86 -2.87
C LEU A 262 8.69 -8.67 -2.28
N PRO A 263 8.70 -10.02 -2.36
CA PRO A 263 7.72 -10.85 -1.67
C PRO A 263 7.89 -10.76 -0.14
N VAL A 264 6.77 -10.56 0.56
CA VAL A 264 6.64 -10.70 2.02
C VAL A 264 5.46 -11.64 2.22
N ASP A 265 5.68 -12.92 1.96
CA ASP A 265 4.63 -13.83 1.52
C ASP A 265 4.68 -15.22 2.18
N LEU A 266 5.40 -15.35 3.27
CA LEU A 266 5.58 -16.64 3.96
C LEU A 266 6.14 -17.74 3.03
N GLY A 267 6.86 -17.35 1.96
CA GLY A 267 7.41 -18.26 0.96
C GLY A 267 6.37 -18.79 -0.04
N ARG A 268 5.21 -18.13 -0.18
CA ARG A 268 4.12 -18.56 -1.07
C ARG A 268 4.55 -18.61 -2.55
N THR A 269 5.31 -17.64 -3.04
CA THR A 269 5.74 -17.55 -4.44
C THR A 269 6.96 -18.41 -4.77
N ASN A 270 7.52 -19.09 -3.80
CA ASN A 270 8.66 -20.01 -3.99
C ASN A 270 8.25 -21.43 -4.44
N ARG A 271 6.97 -21.64 -4.76
CA ARG A 271 6.41 -22.95 -5.16
C ARG A 271 5.84 -22.90 -6.57
#